data_2621ce256d2859402b8373c905daa0b0
#
_entry.id   2621ce256d2859402b8373c905daa0b0
#
_cell.length_a   1.000
_cell.length_b   1.000
_cell.length_c   1.000
_cell.angle_alpha   90.00
_cell.angle_beta   90.00
_cell.angle_gamma   90.00
#
_symmetry.space_group_name_H-M   'P 1'
#
loop_
_entity.id
_entity.type
_entity.pdbx_description
1 polymer ?
#
loop_
_entity_poly.entity_id
_entity_poly.type
_entity_poly.pdbx_seq_one_letter_code
_entity_poly.pdbx_strand_id
1 'polypeptide(L)'
;VIGEIRRLKALRDDELMTASKKMGAPYELVKKTTELGKLQVPNFAAGGVATPADAALMMQLGAESVFVGSGIFKSNDPKARARAIVGAVTHYNDPKVLLEVSAGLGEAMKGIEMKDLPEEQQLQHRGW
;
A
#
# COMPACT_ATOMS: atom_id res chain seq x y z
N VAL A 1 3.32 6.68 -1.47
CA VAL A 1 4.75 6.36 -1.41
C VAL A 1 5.25 5.86 -2.76
N ILE A 2 4.82 4.69 -3.27
CA ILE A 2 5.37 4.10 -4.50
C ILE A 2 5.23 5.02 -5.72
N GLY A 3 4.05 5.65 -5.92
CA GLY A 3 3.86 6.62 -7.00
C GLY A 3 4.83 7.80 -6.92
N GLU A 4 5.11 8.28 -5.71
CA GLU A 4 6.05 9.37 -5.49
C GLU A 4 7.49 8.94 -5.79
N ILE A 5 7.90 7.74 -5.39
CA ILE A 5 9.22 7.20 -5.74
C ILE A 5 9.38 7.10 -7.26
N ARG A 6 8.34 6.63 -7.98
CA ARG A 6 8.36 6.57 -9.45
C ARG A 6 8.47 7.96 -10.08
N ARG A 7 7.76 8.95 -9.53
CA ARG A 7 7.86 10.35 -9.97
C ARG A 7 9.27 10.89 -9.76
N LEU A 8 9.84 10.69 -8.58
CA LEU A 8 11.18 11.15 -8.24
C LEU A 8 12.26 10.54 -9.15
N LYS A 9 12.12 9.26 -9.51
CA LYS A 9 13.05 8.57 -10.44
C LYS A 9 13.08 9.18 -11.85
N ALA A 10 12.04 9.87 -12.25
CA ALA A 10 11.97 10.53 -13.55
C ALA A 10 12.59 11.94 -13.55
N LEU A 11 12.97 12.47 -12.39
CA LEU A 11 13.55 13.81 -12.24
C LEU A 11 15.06 13.80 -12.50
N ARG A 12 15.57 14.91 -13.01
CA ARG A 12 17.02 15.19 -13.08
C ARG A 12 17.53 15.61 -11.70
N ASP A 13 18.83 15.58 -11.51
CA ASP A 13 19.48 15.89 -10.22
C ASP A 13 19.12 17.29 -9.67
N ASP A 14 19.05 18.31 -10.53
CA ASP A 14 18.65 19.66 -10.15
C ASP A 14 17.18 19.75 -9.70
N GLU A 15 16.29 19.03 -10.39
CA GLU A 15 14.88 18.91 -10.04
C GLU A 15 14.68 18.11 -8.76
N LEU A 16 15.50 17.05 -8.57
CA LEU A 16 15.49 16.22 -7.38
C LEU A 16 15.86 17.00 -6.12
N MET A 17 16.83 17.90 -6.22
CA MET A 17 17.20 18.81 -5.14
C MET A 17 16.04 19.75 -4.76
N THR A 18 15.32 20.26 -5.76
CA THR A 18 14.13 21.08 -5.53
C THR A 18 13.00 20.28 -4.88
N ALA A 19 12.79 19.05 -5.32
CA ALA A 19 11.77 18.15 -4.75
C ALA A 19 12.10 17.81 -3.29
N SER A 20 13.36 17.52 -2.96
CA SER A 20 13.80 17.21 -1.59
C SER A 20 13.53 18.38 -0.63
N LYS A 21 13.80 19.62 -1.06
CA LYS A 21 13.49 20.82 -0.29
C LYS A 21 11.99 20.97 -0.03
N LYS A 22 11.16 20.77 -1.07
CA LYS A 22 9.69 20.82 -0.93
C LYS A 22 9.13 19.75 0.00
N MET A 23 9.75 18.58 0.04
CA MET A 23 9.36 17.48 0.92
C MET A 23 9.91 17.62 2.34
N GLY A 24 10.81 18.55 2.60
CA GLY A 24 11.51 18.67 3.87
C GLY A 24 12.41 17.48 4.18
N ALA A 25 12.85 16.74 3.16
CA ALA A 25 13.66 15.53 3.31
C ALA A 25 15.11 15.79 2.91
N PRO A 26 16.10 15.17 3.59
CA PRO A 26 17.51 15.29 3.20
C PRO A 26 17.75 14.81 1.77
N TYR A 27 18.45 15.60 0.98
CA TYR A 27 18.73 15.30 -0.44
C TYR A 27 19.35 13.90 -0.64
N GLU A 28 20.32 13.55 0.17
CA GLU A 28 21.02 12.26 0.08
C GLU A 28 20.08 11.06 0.28
N LEU A 29 19.08 11.18 1.16
CA LEU A 29 18.07 10.14 1.36
C LEU A 29 17.13 10.05 0.15
N VAL A 30 16.72 11.18 -0.40
CA VAL A 30 15.86 11.23 -1.60
C VAL A 30 16.62 10.64 -2.78
N LYS A 31 17.87 11.04 -3.01
CA LYS A 31 18.74 10.52 -4.06
C LYS A 31 18.90 9.01 -3.95
N LYS A 32 19.27 8.50 -2.78
CA LYS A 32 19.43 7.07 -2.54
C LYS A 32 18.12 6.29 -2.75
N THR A 33 16.98 6.87 -2.39
CA THR A 33 15.66 6.28 -2.65
C THR A 33 15.37 6.17 -4.14
N THR A 34 15.75 7.18 -4.95
CA THR A 34 15.57 7.14 -6.40
C THR A 34 16.48 6.11 -7.06
N GLU A 35 17.73 6.01 -6.63
CA GLU A 35 18.71 5.02 -7.11
C GLU A 35 18.22 3.59 -6.82
N LEU A 36 17.76 3.32 -5.59
CA LEU A 36 17.23 2.02 -5.18
C LEU A 36 15.85 1.71 -5.81
N GLY A 37 15.09 2.74 -6.16
CA GLY A 37 13.70 2.59 -6.61
C GLY A 37 12.73 2.16 -5.51
N LYS A 38 13.15 2.20 -4.25
CA LYS A 38 12.38 1.87 -3.05
C LYS A 38 12.92 2.63 -1.83
N LEU A 39 12.15 2.65 -0.76
CA LEU A 39 12.64 3.17 0.52
C LEU A 39 13.78 2.29 1.05
N GLN A 40 14.62 2.87 1.90
CA GLN A 40 15.70 2.13 2.59
C GLN A 40 15.18 1.33 3.81
N VAL A 41 13.90 1.49 4.12
CA VAL A 41 13.17 0.78 5.17
C VAL A 41 11.98 0.06 4.58
N PRO A 42 11.50 -1.04 5.17
CA PRO A 42 10.33 -1.74 4.71
C PRO A 42 9.11 -0.81 4.58
N ASN A 43 8.40 -0.93 3.47
CA ASN A 43 7.22 -0.11 3.16
C ASN A 43 5.97 -0.99 3.10
N PHE A 44 5.08 -0.81 4.05
CA PHE A 44 3.83 -1.55 4.14
C PHE A 44 2.66 -0.68 3.68
N ALA A 45 1.81 -1.24 2.82
CA ALA A 45 0.59 -0.58 2.41
C ALA A 45 -0.49 -0.73 3.48
N ALA A 46 -1.12 0.39 3.84
CA ALA A 46 -2.20 0.43 4.83
C ALA A 46 -3.38 1.21 4.28
N GLY A 47 -4.59 0.77 4.64
CA GLY A 47 -5.85 1.38 4.24
C GLY A 47 -6.38 0.87 2.89
N GLY A 48 -7.70 0.68 2.83
CA GLY A 48 -8.40 0.28 1.61
C GLY A 48 -8.25 -1.18 1.17
N VAL A 49 -7.45 -1.99 1.86
CA VAL A 49 -7.30 -3.42 1.53
C VAL A 49 -8.46 -4.20 2.15
N ALA A 50 -9.32 -4.78 1.31
CA ALA A 50 -10.49 -5.54 1.74
C ALA A 50 -10.60 -6.92 1.06
N THR A 51 -9.84 -7.15 -0.02
CA THR A 51 -9.85 -8.40 -0.79
C THR A 51 -8.44 -8.95 -0.97
N PRO A 52 -8.29 -10.25 -1.29
CA PRO A 52 -7.01 -10.83 -1.70
C PRO A 52 -6.41 -10.11 -2.92
N ALA A 53 -7.25 -9.70 -3.87
CA ALA A 53 -6.80 -8.98 -5.05
C ALA A 53 -6.19 -7.60 -4.71
N ASP A 54 -6.78 -6.86 -3.76
CA ASP A 54 -6.21 -5.60 -3.29
C ASP A 54 -4.82 -5.82 -2.69
N ALA A 55 -4.69 -6.85 -1.83
CA ALA A 55 -3.42 -7.20 -1.20
C ALA A 55 -2.34 -7.57 -2.22
N ALA A 56 -2.68 -8.44 -3.18
CA ALA A 56 -1.79 -8.83 -4.27
C ALA A 56 -1.36 -7.62 -5.12
N LEU A 57 -2.31 -6.73 -5.45
CA LEU A 57 -2.02 -5.50 -6.20
C LEU A 57 -1.01 -4.60 -5.45
N MET A 58 -1.17 -4.42 -4.14
CA MET A 58 -0.21 -3.64 -3.35
C MET A 58 1.20 -4.24 -3.41
N MET A 59 1.32 -5.57 -3.30
CA MET A 59 2.59 -6.27 -3.43
C MET A 59 3.20 -6.11 -4.84
N GLN A 60 2.40 -6.29 -5.88
CA GLN A 60 2.83 -6.10 -7.28
C GLN A 60 3.26 -4.67 -7.59
N LEU A 61 2.65 -3.68 -6.94
CA LEU A 61 3.05 -2.27 -7.06
C LEU A 61 4.35 -1.96 -6.34
N GLY A 62 4.85 -2.84 -5.46
CA GLY A 62 6.13 -2.71 -4.79
C GLY A 62 6.04 -2.44 -3.28
N ALA A 63 4.89 -2.63 -2.66
CA ALA A 63 4.82 -2.72 -1.21
C ALA A 63 5.50 -4.00 -0.74
N GLU A 64 6.11 -3.98 0.44
CA GLU A 64 6.82 -5.15 1.00
C GLU A 64 5.92 -5.96 1.94
N SER A 65 4.78 -5.41 2.32
CA SER A 65 3.66 -6.10 2.99
C SER A 65 2.42 -5.20 3.02
N VAL A 66 1.36 -5.68 3.67
CA VAL A 66 0.11 -4.94 3.89
C VAL A 66 -0.31 -4.98 5.35
N PHE A 67 -0.95 -3.90 5.83
CA PHE A 67 -1.71 -3.89 7.07
C PHE A 67 -3.20 -3.89 6.74
N VAL A 68 -3.94 -4.84 7.30
CA VAL A 68 -5.36 -4.98 7.05
C VAL A 68 -6.13 -5.01 8.37
N GLY A 69 -7.01 -4.04 8.56
CA GLY A 69 -7.87 -3.93 9.73
C GLY A 69 -9.32 -4.25 9.38
N SER A 70 -10.12 -3.22 9.16
CA SER A 70 -11.57 -3.36 8.93
C SER A 70 -11.93 -4.26 7.74
N GLY A 71 -11.08 -4.33 6.71
CA GLY A 71 -11.27 -5.22 5.58
C GLY A 71 -11.37 -6.71 5.98
N ILE A 72 -10.70 -7.09 7.08
CA ILE A 72 -10.83 -8.42 7.69
C ILE A 72 -11.93 -8.42 8.74
N PHE A 73 -11.81 -7.57 9.77
CA PHE A 73 -12.65 -7.66 10.97
C PHE A 73 -14.13 -7.33 10.75
N LYS A 74 -14.46 -6.56 9.71
CA LYS A 74 -15.84 -6.25 9.31
C LYS A 74 -16.36 -7.12 8.16
N SER A 75 -15.62 -8.16 7.75
CA SER A 75 -16.09 -9.13 6.77
C SER A 75 -17.04 -10.16 7.41
N ASN A 76 -17.84 -10.83 6.58
CA ASN A 76 -18.76 -11.88 7.04
C ASN A 76 -18.03 -13.07 7.68
N ASP A 77 -16.82 -13.39 7.22
CA ASP A 77 -15.93 -14.39 7.81
C ASP A 77 -14.51 -13.82 7.92
N PRO A 78 -14.16 -13.22 9.05
CA PRO A 78 -12.83 -12.64 9.25
C PRO A 78 -11.69 -13.65 9.16
N LYS A 79 -11.93 -14.90 9.59
CA LYS A 79 -10.90 -15.95 9.58
C LYS A 79 -10.59 -16.42 8.16
N ALA A 80 -11.60 -16.67 7.35
CA ALA A 80 -11.43 -17.02 5.95
C ALA A 80 -10.79 -15.84 5.17
N ARG A 81 -11.26 -14.62 5.41
CA ARG A 81 -10.72 -13.40 4.77
C ARG A 81 -9.25 -13.20 5.11
N ALA A 82 -8.86 -13.37 6.37
CA ALA A 82 -7.46 -13.23 6.79
C ALA A 82 -6.57 -14.27 6.10
N ARG A 83 -6.98 -15.54 6.07
CA ARG A 83 -6.22 -16.60 5.39
C ARG A 83 -6.06 -16.32 3.89
N ALA A 84 -7.11 -15.86 3.25
CA ALA A 84 -7.10 -15.52 1.83
C ALA A 84 -6.14 -14.37 1.52
N ILE A 85 -6.14 -13.33 2.35
CA ILE A 85 -5.23 -12.18 2.21
C ILE A 85 -3.79 -12.61 2.43
N VAL A 86 -3.50 -13.43 3.44
CA VAL A 86 -2.15 -13.99 3.67
C VAL A 86 -1.69 -14.80 2.47
N GLY A 87 -2.55 -15.68 1.93
CA GLY A 87 -2.25 -16.45 0.72
C GLY A 87 -1.94 -15.55 -0.49
N ALA A 88 -2.73 -14.50 -0.67
CA ALA A 88 -2.52 -13.54 -1.75
C ALA A 88 -1.21 -12.74 -1.60
N VAL A 89 -0.84 -12.34 -0.38
CA VAL A 89 0.44 -11.66 -0.12
C VAL A 89 1.62 -12.59 -0.38
N THR A 90 1.52 -13.86 0.04
CA THR A 90 2.58 -14.86 -0.13
C THR A 90 2.79 -15.22 -1.60
N HIS A 91 1.71 -15.29 -2.37
CA HIS A 91 1.71 -15.74 -3.76
C HIS A 91 1.19 -14.67 -4.73
N TYR A 92 1.52 -13.41 -4.49
CA TYR A 92 0.95 -12.26 -5.21
C TYR A 92 1.21 -12.25 -6.72
N ASN A 93 2.15 -13.03 -7.22
CA ASN A 93 2.45 -13.19 -8.65
C ASN A 93 1.92 -14.49 -9.26
N ASP A 94 1.18 -15.30 -8.49
CA ASP A 94 0.59 -16.56 -8.98
C ASP A 94 -0.93 -16.39 -9.21
N PRO A 95 -1.38 -16.25 -10.48
CA PRO A 95 -2.79 -16.02 -10.79
C PRO A 95 -3.70 -17.18 -10.36
N LYS A 96 -3.18 -18.42 -10.34
CA LYS A 96 -3.97 -19.60 -9.95
C LYS A 96 -4.28 -19.56 -8.46
N VAL A 97 -3.24 -19.31 -7.63
CA VAL A 97 -3.41 -19.16 -6.19
C VAL A 97 -4.31 -17.97 -5.87
N LEU A 98 -4.14 -16.83 -6.57
CA LEU A 98 -4.99 -15.66 -6.38
C LEU A 98 -6.46 -15.95 -6.68
N LEU A 99 -6.75 -16.73 -7.71
CA LEU A 99 -8.10 -17.16 -8.03
C LEU A 99 -8.68 -18.07 -6.92
N GLU A 100 -7.91 -19.06 -6.49
CA GLU A 100 -8.32 -19.99 -5.42
C GLU A 100 -8.64 -19.28 -4.11
N VAL A 101 -7.73 -18.42 -3.63
CA VAL A 101 -7.91 -17.73 -2.35
C VAL A 101 -9.00 -16.66 -2.39
N SER A 102 -9.39 -16.21 -3.59
CA SER A 102 -10.46 -15.23 -3.77
C SER A 102 -11.85 -15.87 -3.83
N ALA A 103 -11.94 -17.17 -4.02
CA ALA A 103 -13.22 -17.87 -4.17
C ALA A 103 -13.97 -17.99 -2.84
N GLY A 104 -15.29 -17.83 -2.89
CA GLY A 104 -16.18 -18.12 -1.74
C GLY A 104 -16.10 -17.17 -0.55
N LEU A 105 -15.45 -16.03 -0.67
CA LEU A 105 -15.24 -15.09 0.45
C LEU A 105 -16.44 -14.16 0.74
N GLY A 106 -17.51 -14.22 -0.06
CA GLY A 106 -18.62 -13.28 0.04
C GLY A 106 -18.22 -11.83 -0.30
N GLU A 107 -19.11 -10.89 -0.01
CA GLU A 107 -18.89 -9.48 -0.30
C GLU A 107 -17.72 -8.90 0.50
N ALA A 108 -16.96 -8.03 -0.14
CA ALA A 108 -15.93 -7.26 0.53
C ALA A 108 -16.56 -6.12 1.33
N MET A 109 -15.92 -5.69 2.41
CA MET A 109 -16.29 -4.47 3.10
C MET A 109 -16.19 -3.29 2.13
N LYS A 110 -17.24 -2.49 2.03
CA LYS A 110 -17.22 -1.24 1.25
C LYS A 110 -16.22 -0.26 1.86
N GLY A 111 -15.34 0.26 1.02
CA GLY A 111 -14.43 1.33 1.40
C GLY A 111 -15.21 2.61 1.72
N ILE A 112 -14.63 3.47 2.57
CA ILE A 112 -15.11 4.82 2.80
C ILE A 112 -14.23 5.75 1.96
N GLU A 113 -14.84 6.60 1.14
CA GLU A 113 -14.09 7.59 0.38
C GLU A 113 -13.47 8.62 1.33
N MET A 114 -12.25 9.08 1.02
CA MET A 114 -11.51 10.04 1.85
C MET A 114 -12.29 11.32 2.12
N LYS A 115 -13.09 11.78 1.15
CA LYS A 115 -13.94 12.97 1.29
C LYS A 115 -15.07 12.80 2.32
N ASP A 116 -15.47 11.56 2.60
CA ASP A 116 -16.55 11.22 3.54
C ASP A 116 -16.02 10.95 4.95
N LEU A 117 -14.68 10.95 5.12
CA LEU A 117 -14.03 10.79 6.42
C LEU A 117 -13.81 12.16 7.07
N PRO A 118 -14.20 12.35 8.34
CA PRO A 118 -13.80 13.50 9.13
C PRO A 118 -12.27 13.66 9.12
N GLU A 119 -11.79 14.88 9.09
CA GLU A 119 -10.36 15.19 9.02
C GLU A 119 -9.53 14.49 10.11
N GLU A 120 -10.09 14.39 11.31
CA GLU A 120 -9.51 13.71 12.48
C GLU A 120 -9.30 12.19 12.28
N GLN A 121 -10.04 11.58 11.35
CA GLN A 121 -9.97 10.16 11.06
C GLN A 121 -9.06 9.83 9.86
N GLN A 122 -8.62 10.84 9.13
CA GLN A 122 -7.72 10.67 8.00
C GLN A 122 -6.30 10.40 8.51
N LEU A 123 -5.72 9.26 8.10
CA LEU A 123 -4.39 8.82 8.56
C LEU A 123 -3.28 9.84 8.30
N GLN A 124 -3.41 10.62 7.23
CA GLN A 124 -2.43 11.64 6.85
C GLN A 124 -2.38 12.83 7.83
N HIS A 125 -3.44 13.04 8.62
CA HIS A 125 -3.52 14.07 9.64
C HIS A 125 -3.28 13.54 11.06
N ARG A 126 -3.06 12.23 11.20
CA ARG A 126 -2.71 11.57 12.45
C ARG A 126 -1.19 11.52 12.57
N GLY A 127 -0.62 12.58 12.99
CA GLY A 127 0.79 12.51 13.25
C GLY A 127 1.33 13.87 13.66
N TRP A 128 2.05 13.85 14.74
CA TRP A 128 2.95 14.90 15.23
C TRP A 128 2.28 16.20 15.63
#